data_4a847157a2aeef0f4cd7c46ec89f6e32
#
_entry.id   4a847157a2aeef0f4cd7c46ec89f6e32
#
_cell.length_a   1.000
_cell.length_b   1.000
_cell.length_c   1.000
_cell.angle_alpha   90.00
_cell.angle_beta   90.00
_cell.angle_gamma   90.00
#
_symmetry.space_group_name_H-M   'P 1'
#
loop_
_entity.id
_entity.type
_entity.pdbx_description
1 polymer ?
#
loop_
_entity_poly.entity_id
_entity_poly.type
_entity_poly.pdbx_seq_one_letter_code
_entity_poly.pdbx_strand_id
1 'polypeptide(L)'
;MQLTGAEIICECLLEQGVDTVFGYPGGAALNTYDALYKYSDKIRHILTAHEQGASHAADGYARATGKTGVVMTTSGPGATNIVTGLATANIDSIPLVAITGNVTTDQLGRDSFQEVDIVDIVKPVTKASFLVEKVEDLADTIRKAFALAQHGRKGPVLVDVPKDVTANKTEFVQLSLIHISEPTRLRCI
;
A
#
# COMPACT_ATOMS: atom_id res chain seq x y z
N MET A 1 11.61 4.14 17.41
CA MET A 1 10.74 3.40 18.36
C MET A 1 10.43 2.01 17.78
N GLN A 2 10.21 1.01 18.65
CA GLN A 2 9.91 -0.35 18.20
C GLN A 2 8.42 -0.45 17.82
N LEU A 3 8.14 -0.71 16.53
CA LEU A 3 6.78 -0.87 16.01
C LEU A 3 6.64 -2.19 15.23
N THR A 4 5.42 -2.71 15.18
CA THR A 4 5.08 -3.81 14.25
C THR A 4 5.02 -3.27 12.82
N GLY A 5 5.19 -4.16 11.83
CA GLY A 5 5.04 -3.77 10.42
C GLY A 5 3.67 -3.15 10.14
N ALA A 6 2.61 -3.65 10.78
CA ALA A 6 1.26 -3.09 10.66
C ALA A 6 1.18 -1.64 11.20
N GLU A 7 1.81 -1.35 12.34
CA GLU A 7 1.88 0.01 12.89
C GLU A 7 2.77 0.91 12.01
N ILE A 8 3.87 0.38 11.45
CA ILE A 8 4.73 1.10 10.50
C ILE A 8 3.94 1.53 9.26
N ILE A 9 3.08 0.67 8.73
CA ILE A 9 2.20 1.04 7.60
C ILE A 9 1.38 2.27 8.00
N CYS A 10 0.71 2.28 9.16
CA CYS A 10 -0.10 3.40 9.59
C CYS A 10 0.72 4.68 9.80
N GLU A 11 1.89 4.60 10.43
CA GLU A 11 2.77 5.76 10.61
C GLU A 11 3.26 6.32 9.28
N CYS A 12 3.66 5.45 8.33
CA CYS A 12 4.04 5.89 6.98
C CYS A 12 2.87 6.56 6.23
N LEU A 13 1.65 6.07 6.39
CA LEU A 13 0.46 6.72 5.82
C LEU A 13 0.27 8.12 6.40
N LEU A 14 0.44 8.29 7.71
CA LEU A 14 0.37 9.61 8.35
C LEU A 14 1.49 10.55 7.89
N GLU A 15 2.74 10.04 7.75
CA GLU A 15 3.86 10.81 7.17
C GLU A 15 3.53 11.34 5.77
N GLN A 16 2.75 10.59 4.98
CA GLN A 16 2.34 10.97 3.62
C GLN A 16 1.07 11.84 3.59
N GLY A 17 0.54 12.23 4.75
CA GLY A 17 -0.66 13.05 4.87
C GLY A 17 -1.95 12.34 4.49
N VAL A 18 -1.97 11.00 4.58
CA VAL A 18 -3.14 10.17 4.32
C VAL A 18 -4.10 10.26 5.50
N ASP A 19 -5.32 10.67 5.22
CA ASP A 19 -6.42 10.75 6.19
C ASP A 19 -7.55 9.75 5.92
N THR A 20 -7.54 9.11 4.75
CA THR A 20 -8.60 8.21 4.32
C THR A 20 -8.01 7.03 3.54
N VAL A 21 -8.44 5.82 3.90
CA VAL A 21 -8.08 4.55 3.27
C VAL A 21 -9.34 3.81 2.86
N PHE A 22 -9.38 3.27 1.66
CA PHE A 22 -10.48 2.44 1.15
C PHE A 22 -10.07 0.98 1.13
N GLY A 23 -10.96 0.06 1.49
CA GLY A 23 -10.56 -1.33 1.46
C GLY A 23 -11.59 -2.32 1.95
N TYR A 24 -11.19 -3.59 1.91
CA TYR A 24 -11.94 -4.71 2.43
C TYR A 24 -10.99 -5.65 3.19
N PRO A 25 -11.29 -5.99 4.46
CA PRO A 25 -10.43 -6.83 5.29
C PRO A 25 -10.46 -8.29 4.83
N GLY A 26 -9.38 -9.02 5.15
CA GLY A 26 -9.29 -10.45 4.95
C GLY A 26 -8.09 -11.04 5.70
N GLY A 27 -7.96 -12.35 5.69
CA GLY A 27 -7.08 -13.11 6.58
C GLY A 27 -5.60 -12.68 6.59
N ALA A 28 -5.04 -12.34 5.43
CA ALA A 28 -3.65 -11.90 5.34
C ALA A 28 -3.44 -10.44 5.79
N ALA A 29 -4.49 -9.61 5.79
CA ALA A 29 -4.41 -8.21 6.15
C ALA A 29 -4.89 -7.89 7.58
N LEU A 30 -5.25 -8.90 8.39
CA LEU A 30 -5.84 -8.68 9.72
C LEU A 30 -4.98 -7.83 10.65
N ASN A 31 -3.66 -8.06 10.69
CA ASN A 31 -2.76 -7.27 11.53
C ASN A 31 -2.79 -5.78 11.15
N THR A 32 -2.85 -5.50 9.84
CA THR A 32 -2.89 -4.13 9.32
C THR A 32 -4.23 -3.46 9.64
N TYR A 33 -5.35 -4.19 9.53
CA TYR A 33 -6.66 -3.66 9.89
C TYR A 33 -6.82 -3.47 11.40
N ASP A 34 -6.22 -4.33 12.24
CA ASP A 34 -6.17 -4.13 13.69
C ASP A 34 -5.36 -2.88 14.07
N ALA A 35 -4.21 -2.69 13.41
CA ALA A 35 -3.46 -1.44 13.59
C ALA A 35 -4.29 -0.23 13.12
N LEU A 36 -4.88 -0.29 11.93
CA LEU A 36 -5.69 0.81 11.39
C LEU A 36 -6.85 1.19 12.33
N TYR A 37 -7.45 0.22 13.03
CA TYR A 37 -8.45 0.49 14.05
C TYR A 37 -7.90 1.32 15.21
N LYS A 38 -6.66 1.07 15.65
CA LYS A 38 -5.99 1.86 16.71
C LYS A 38 -5.68 3.30 16.25
N TYR A 39 -5.55 3.52 14.95
CA TYR A 39 -5.31 4.83 14.33
C TYR A 39 -6.59 5.49 13.79
N SER A 40 -7.77 5.00 14.16
CA SER A 40 -9.05 5.47 13.62
C SER A 40 -9.41 6.91 13.96
N ASP A 41 -8.75 7.50 14.94
CA ASP A 41 -8.82 8.94 15.25
C ASP A 41 -8.09 9.83 14.23
N LYS A 42 -7.15 9.27 13.45
CA LYS A 42 -6.29 9.97 12.48
C LYS A 42 -6.52 9.52 11.05
N ILE A 43 -6.79 8.24 10.83
CA ILE A 43 -7.01 7.65 9.51
C ILE A 43 -8.40 7.04 9.44
N ARG A 44 -9.25 7.59 8.59
CA ARG A 44 -10.59 7.07 8.34
C ARG A 44 -10.52 5.87 7.39
N HIS A 45 -11.02 4.72 7.81
CA HIS A 45 -11.22 3.57 6.93
C HIS A 45 -12.64 3.59 6.34
N ILE A 46 -12.75 3.49 5.02
CA ILE A 46 -14.00 3.32 4.29
C ILE A 46 -14.10 1.87 3.84
N LEU A 47 -14.96 1.12 4.53
CA LEU A 47 -15.26 -0.26 4.17
C LEU A 47 -16.10 -0.29 2.89
N THR A 48 -15.69 -1.10 1.93
CA THR A 48 -16.45 -1.34 0.69
C THR A 48 -16.99 -2.78 0.66
N ALA A 49 -17.98 -3.05 -0.15
CA ALA A 49 -18.51 -4.40 -0.33
C ALA A 49 -17.66 -5.28 -1.25
N HIS A 50 -16.74 -4.67 -2.02
CA HIS A 50 -15.85 -5.34 -2.97
C HIS A 50 -14.57 -4.51 -3.18
N GLU A 51 -13.43 -5.16 -3.33
CA GLU A 51 -12.13 -4.49 -3.44
C GLU A 51 -12.00 -3.65 -4.72
N GLN A 52 -12.64 -4.05 -5.81
CA GLN A 52 -12.72 -3.23 -7.02
C GLN A 52 -13.39 -1.88 -6.71
N GLY A 53 -14.48 -1.90 -5.95
CA GLY A 53 -15.14 -0.67 -5.49
C GLY A 53 -14.21 0.19 -4.62
N ALA A 54 -13.37 -0.43 -3.78
CA ALA A 54 -12.36 0.27 -2.98
C ALA A 54 -11.33 0.97 -3.85
N SER A 55 -10.80 0.30 -4.87
CA SER A 55 -9.81 0.86 -5.78
C SER A 55 -10.38 2.03 -6.61
N HIS A 56 -11.61 1.92 -7.10
CA HIS A 56 -12.28 3.03 -7.78
C HIS A 56 -12.63 4.19 -6.83
N ALA A 57 -12.99 3.91 -5.57
CA ALA A 57 -13.21 4.95 -4.58
C ALA A 57 -11.92 5.72 -4.25
N ALA A 58 -10.79 5.01 -4.12
CA ALA A 58 -9.48 5.62 -3.94
C ALA A 58 -9.06 6.46 -5.16
N ASP A 59 -9.31 5.98 -6.39
CA ASP A 59 -9.11 6.74 -7.63
C ASP A 59 -9.96 8.02 -7.65
N GLY A 60 -11.25 7.90 -7.35
CA GLY A 60 -12.16 9.05 -7.27
C GLY A 60 -11.76 10.07 -6.20
N TYR A 61 -11.32 9.58 -5.04
CA TYR A 61 -10.78 10.43 -3.97
C TYR A 61 -9.55 11.21 -4.44
N ALA A 62 -8.61 10.52 -5.11
CA ALA A 62 -7.41 11.18 -5.63
C ALA A 62 -7.74 12.27 -6.66
N ARG A 63 -8.70 12.02 -7.55
CA ARG A 63 -9.19 13.01 -8.53
C ARG A 63 -9.81 14.22 -7.86
N ALA A 64 -10.64 14.00 -6.85
CA ALA A 64 -11.38 15.05 -6.18
C ALA A 64 -10.52 15.92 -5.26
N THR A 65 -9.50 15.34 -4.62
CA THR A 65 -8.70 16.01 -3.59
C THR A 65 -7.31 16.44 -4.05
N GLY A 66 -6.78 15.83 -5.13
CA GLY A 66 -5.39 15.99 -5.56
C GLY A 66 -4.38 15.21 -4.70
N LYS A 67 -4.83 14.52 -3.65
CA LYS A 67 -4.02 13.66 -2.78
C LYS A 67 -3.79 12.30 -3.45
N THR A 68 -2.83 11.51 -2.95
CA THR A 68 -2.68 10.11 -3.35
C THR A 68 -3.82 9.28 -2.75
N GLY A 69 -4.54 8.55 -3.59
CA GLY A 69 -5.54 7.58 -3.14
C GLY A 69 -4.88 6.35 -2.52
N VAL A 70 -5.46 5.80 -1.46
CA VAL A 70 -4.93 4.59 -0.81
C VAL A 70 -5.99 3.51 -0.76
N VAL A 71 -5.65 2.31 -1.27
CA VAL A 71 -6.48 1.11 -1.17
C VAL A 71 -5.73 0.02 -0.44
N MET A 72 -6.41 -0.68 0.48
CA MET A 72 -5.84 -1.77 1.27
C MET A 72 -6.71 -3.02 1.14
N THR A 73 -6.09 -4.15 0.79
CA THR A 73 -6.82 -5.41 0.58
C THR A 73 -6.04 -6.60 1.13
N THR A 74 -6.71 -7.74 1.22
CA THR A 74 -6.07 -9.00 1.54
C THR A 74 -5.37 -9.62 0.33
N SER A 75 -4.79 -10.79 0.50
CA SER A 75 -4.11 -11.58 -0.53
C SER A 75 -5.08 -12.20 -1.55
N GLY A 76 -4.51 -12.85 -2.57
CA GLY A 76 -5.23 -13.66 -3.54
C GLY A 76 -6.37 -12.89 -4.22
N PRO A 77 -7.63 -13.33 -4.04
CA PRO A 77 -8.76 -12.67 -4.69
C PRO A 77 -8.93 -11.20 -4.28
N GLY A 78 -8.58 -10.82 -3.06
CA GLY A 78 -8.62 -9.43 -2.63
C GLY A 78 -7.62 -8.55 -3.39
N ALA A 79 -6.43 -9.06 -3.63
CA ALA A 79 -5.40 -8.37 -4.43
C ALA A 79 -5.77 -8.34 -5.92
N THR A 80 -6.24 -9.44 -6.50
CA THR A 80 -6.61 -9.46 -7.93
C THR A 80 -7.83 -8.61 -8.25
N ASN A 81 -8.77 -8.45 -7.32
CA ASN A 81 -9.96 -7.63 -7.51
C ASN A 81 -9.66 -6.13 -7.70
N ILE A 82 -8.49 -5.63 -7.30
CA ILE A 82 -8.14 -4.21 -7.49
C ILE A 82 -7.49 -3.91 -8.85
N VAL A 83 -7.16 -4.92 -9.64
CA VAL A 83 -6.42 -4.77 -10.92
C VAL A 83 -7.12 -3.80 -11.88
N THR A 84 -8.45 -3.88 -12.00
CA THR A 84 -9.23 -2.96 -12.85
C THR A 84 -9.05 -1.51 -12.42
N GLY A 85 -9.13 -1.23 -11.11
CA GLY A 85 -8.93 0.13 -10.59
C GLY A 85 -7.50 0.64 -10.79
N LEU A 86 -6.49 -0.24 -10.63
CA LEU A 86 -5.10 0.11 -10.93
C LEU A 86 -4.93 0.44 -12.42
N ALA A 87 -5.49 -0.37 -13.32
CA ALA A 87 -5.44 -0.11 -14.76
C ALA A 87 -6.09 1.23 -15.12
N THR A 88 -7.24 1.55 -14.53
CA THR A 88 -7.92 2.84 -14.71
C THR A 88 -7.05 4.00 -14.24
N ALA A 89 -6.51 3.91 -13.02
CA ALA A 89 -5.63 4.94 -12.46
C ALA A 89 -4.36 5.14 -13.29
N ASN A 90 -3.80 4.05 -13.86
CA ASN A 90 -2.60 4.12 -14.69
C ASN A 90 -2.87 4.85 -16.03
N ILE A 91 -3.97 4.53 -16.71
CA ILE A 91 -4.33 5.18 -17.98
C ILE A 91 -4.57 6.66 -17.78
N ASP A 92 -5.27 7.04 -16.73
CA ASP A 92 -5.66 8.42 -16.44
C ASP A 92 -4.59 9.20 -15.64
N SER A 93 -3.45 8.56 -15.34
CA SER A 93 -2.35 9.19 -14.59
C SER A 93 -2.75 9.67 -13.19
N ILE A 94 -3.52 8.86 -12.47
CA ILE A 94 -4.00 9.16 -11.11
C ILE A 94 -3.06 8.53 -10.08
N PRO A 95 -2.54 9.31 -9.10
CA PRO A 95 -1.67 8.79 -8.07
C PRO A 95 -2.47 7.91 -7.10
N LEU A 96 -2.09 6.64 -7.01
CA LEU A 96 -2.73 5.67 -6.13
C LEU A 96 -1.67 4.74 -5.54
N VAL A 97 -1.76 4.44 -4.25
CA VAL A 97 -0.95 3.42 -3.59
C VAL A 97 -1.86 2.30 -3.12
N ALA A 98 -1.60 1.10 -3.63
CA ALA A 98 -2.26 -0.12 -3.21
C ALA A 98 -1.37 -0.87 -2.23
N ILE A 99 -1.89 -1.21 -1.06
CA ILE A 99 -1.22 -2.06 -0.07
C ILE A 99 -2.00 -3.36 0.01
N THR A 100 -1.39 -4.45 -0.44
CA THR A 100 -1.99 -5.78 -0.41
C THR A 100 -1.35 -6.63 0.68
N GLY A 101 -2.14 -7.47 1.34
CA GLY A 101 -1.58 -8.53 2.17
C GLY A 101 -1.17 -9.72 1.32
N ASN A 102 -0.24 -10.52 1.82
CA ASN A 102 0.13 -11.80 1.23
C ASN A 102 0.23 -12.89 2.31
N VAL A 103 0.37 -14.13 1.89
CA VAL A 103 0.72 -15.25 2.78
C VAL A 103 2.04 -14.96 3.50
N THR A 104 2.44 -15.78 4.47
CA THR A 104 3.73 -15.61 5.14
C THR A 104 4.90 -15.86 4.19
N THR A 105 6.04 -15.26 4.47
CA THR A 105 7.23 -15.32 3.58
C THR A 105 7.69 -16.77 3.30
N ASP A 106 7.51 -17.69 4.24
CA ASP A 106 7.83 -19.12 4.07
C ASP A 106 6.84 -19.87 3.16
N GLN A 107 5.69 -19.29 2.88
CA GLN A 107 4.64 -19.86 2.01
C GLN A 107 4.63 -19.26 0.60
N LEU A 108 5.39 -18.20 0.35
CA LEU A 108 5.49 -17.57 -0.97
C LEU A 108 6.01 -18.57 -2.03
N GLY A 109 5.38 -18.58 -3.20
CA GLY A 109 5.73 -19.44 -4.34
C GLY A 109 5.37 -20.92 -4.14
N ARG A 110 4.43 -21.23 -3.25
CA ARG A 110 4.02 -22.62 -2.94
C ARG A 110 2.58 -22.92 -3.30
N ASP A 111 1.93 -22.07 -4.07
CA ASP A 111 0.49 -22.19 -4.40
C ASP A 111 -0.39 -22.33 -3.15
N SER A 112 -0.05 -21.57 -2.11
CA SER A 112 -0.75 -21.58 -0.82
C SER A 112 -2.16 -21.03 -0.95
N PHE A 113 -3.01 -21.27 0.06
CA PHE A 113 -4.38 -20.75 0.06
C PHE A 113 -4.42 -19.22 -0.07
N GLN A 114 -5.12 -18.74 -1.09
CA GLN A 114 -5.22 -17.31 -1.43
C GLN A 114 -3.86 -16.64 -1.69
N GLU A 115 -2.87 -17.39 -2.13
CA GLU A 115 -1.64 -16.84 -2.67
C GLU A 115 -1.83 -16.46 -4.15
N VAL A 116 -1.23 -15.36 -4.56
CA VAL A 116 -1.10 -14.96 -5.96
C VAL A 116 0.11 -14.03 -6.08
N ASP A 117 0.88 -14.17 -7.16
CA ASP A 117 1.94 -13.21 -7.48
C ASP A 117 1.33 -11.91 -8.04
N ILE A 118 0.77 -11.13 -7.13
CA ILE A 118 0.13 -9.86 -7.51
C ILE A 118 1.14 -8.86 -8.05
N VAL A 119 2.40 -8.93 -7.60
CA VAL A 119 3.46 -8.03 -8.05
C VAL A 119 3.69 -8.18 -9.55
N ASP A 120 3.72 -9.42 -10.06
CA ASP A 120 3.88 -9.68 -11.49
C ASP A 120 2.60 -9.40 -12.28
N ILE A 121 1.44 -9.72 -11.74
CA ILE A 121 0.14 -9.47 -12.39
C ILE A 121 -0.06 -7.98 -12.68
N VAL A 122 0.32 -7.08 -11.77
CA VAL A 122 0.06 -5.65 -11.92
C VAL A 122 1.16 -4.88 -12.65
N LYS A 123 2.29 -5.48 -12.97
CA LYS A 123 3.40 -4.81 -13.69
C LYS A 123 2.95 -4.00 -14.90
N PRO A 124 2.10 -4.51 -15.80
CA PRO A 124 1.70 -3.76 -17.00
C PRO A 124 0.73 -2.60 -16.70
N VAL A 125 0.14 -2.54 -15.52
CA VAL A 125 -0.89 -1.56 -15.15
C VAL A 125 -0.51 -0.69 -13.95
N THR A 126 0.76 -0.72 -13.55
CA THR A 126 1.30 0.13 -12.48
C THR A 126 2.62 0.78 -12.88
N LYS A 127 3.01 1.84 -12.19
CA LYS A 127 4.34 2.44 -12.34
C LYS A 127 5.44 1.59 -11.71
N ALA A 128 5.12 0.93 -10.62
CA ALA A 128 5.98 0.00 -9.91
C ALA A 128 5.14 -0.93 -9.03
N SER A 129 5.68 -2.09 -8.73
CA SER A 129 5.14 -3.04 -7.76
C SER A 129 6.28 -3.61 -6.94
N PHE A 130 6.07 -3.77 -5.63
CA PHE A 130 7.07 -4.21 -4.67
C PHE A 130 6.52 -5.33 -3.79
N LEU A 131 7.31 -6.38 -3.59
CA LEU A 131 7.12 -7.35 -2.50
C LEU A 131 8.07 -6.99 -1.36
N VAL A 132 7.55 -6.91 -0.14
CA VAL A 132 8.36 -6.57 1.05
C VAL A 132 8.54 -7.80 1.92
N GLU A 133 9.69 -8.46 1.80
CA GLU A 133 9.96 -9.70 2.54
C GLU A 133 10.55 -9.48 3.95
N LYS A 134 10.99 -8.25 4.28
CA LYS A 134 11.57 -7.90 5.57
C LYS A 134 10.92 -6.66 6.14
N VAL A 135 10.61 -6.68 7.44
CA VAL A 135 9.98 -5.56 8.12
C VAL A 135 10.86 -4.30 8.14
N GLU A 136 12.18 -4.46 8.11
CA GLU A 136 13.14 -3.37 8.05
C GLU A 136 13.04 -2.53 6.78
N ASP A 137 12.63 -3.14 5.66
CA ASP A 137 12.53 -2.49 4.36
C ASP A 137 11.15 -1.83 4.14
N LEU A 138 10.18 -2.10 5.03
CA LEU A 138 8.77 -1.73 4.84
C LEU A 138 8.56 -0.22 4.77
N ALA A 139 9.12 0.53 5.73
CA ALA A 139 8.94 1.97 5.80
C ALA A 139 9.46 2.68 4.54
N ASP A 140 10.67 2.34 4.13
CA ASP A 140 11.32 2.96 2.96
C ASP A 140 10.62 2.56 1.66
N THR A 141 10.11 1.33 1.57
CA THR A 141 9.33 0.88 0.41
C THR A 141 8.00 1.64 0.30
N ILE A 142 7.28 1.87 1.40
CA ILE A 142 6.05 2.67 1.39
C ILE A 142 6.35 4.12 0.99
N ARG A 143 7.35 4.76 1.59
CA ARG A 143 7.78 6.12 1.23
C ARG A 143 8.12 6.23 -0.25
N LYS A 144 8.89 5.26 -0.78
CA LYS A 144 9.23 5.16 -2.19
C LYS A 144 7.99 5.00 -3.07
N ALA A 145 7.02 4.20 -2.65
CA ALA A 145 5.77 4.01 -3.38
C ALA A 145 4.99 5.32 -3.54
N PHE A 146 4.85 6.10 -2.47
CA PHE A 146 4.19 7.42 -2.53
C PHE A 146 4.97 8.40 -3.41
N ALA A 147 6.29 8.46 -3.27
CA ALA A 147 7.13 9.31 -4.12
C ALA A 147 6.97 8.96 -5.61
N LEU A 148 7.02 7.67 -5.96
CA LEU A 148 6.82 7.20 -7.34
C LEU A 148 5.42 7.49 -7.87
N ALA A 149 4.38 7.31 -7.04
CA ALA A 149 3.01 7.57 -7.46
C ALA A 149 2.82 9.04 -7.89
N GLN A 150 3.51 9.97 -7.25
CA GLN A 150 3.41 11.42 -7.48
C GLN A 150 4.44 11.96 -8.49
N HIS A 151 5.60 11.30 -8.69
CA HIS A 151 6.69 11.84 -9.48
C HIS A 151 6.44 11.70 -10.99
N GLY A 152 6.72 12.76 -11.76
CA GLY A 152 6.57 12.77 -13.23
C GLY A 152 5.12 12.51 -13.64
N ARG A 153 4.91 11.60 -14.63
CA ARG A 153 3.56 11.11 -14.92
C ARG A 153 3.06 10.35 -13.70
N LYS A 154 2.03 10.86 -13.05
CA LYS A 154 1.40 10.23 -11.89
C LYS A 154 0.82 8.86 -12.26
N GLY A 155 0.63 7.98 -11.28
CA GLY A 155 0.05 6.67 -11.53
C GLY A 155 0.09 5.76 -10.30
N PRO A 156 -0.49 4.56 -10.41
CA PRO A 156 -0.57 3.63 -9.29
C PRO A 156 0.75 2.92 -9.02
N VAL A 157 0.98 2.62 -7.74
CA VAL A 157 2.07 1.77 -7.24
C VAL A 157 1.47 0.76 -6.27
N LEU A 158 1.96 -0.48 -6.34
CA LEU A 158 1.54 -1.55 -5.44
C LEU A 158 2.67 -1.93 -4.48
N VAL A 159 2.31 -2.13 -3.21
CA VAL A 159 3.19 -2.69 -2.17
C VAL A 159 2.51 -3.91 -1.58
N ASP A 160 3.09 -5.07 -1.82
CA ASP A 160 2.60 -6.35 -1.32
C ASP A 160 3.36 -6.73 -0.06
N VAL A 161 2.63 -7.01 1.04
CA VAL A 161 3.22 -7.18 2.36
C VAL A 161 2.78 -8.51 2.97
N PRO A 162 3.69 -9.48 3.10
CA PRO A 162 3.41 -10.74 3.76
C PRO A 162 2.94 -10.59 5.20
N LYS A 163 2.10 -11.51 5.65
CA LYS A 163 1.44 -11.46 6.96
C LYS A 163 2.42 -11.43 8.12
N ASP A 164 3.49 -12.22 8.06
CA ASP A 164 4.56 -12.24 9.07
C ASP A 164 5.33 -10.92 9.12
N VAL A 165 5.58 -10.27 7.99
CA VAL A 165 6.19 -8.94 7.94
C VAL A 165 5.32 -7.92 8.68
N THR A 166 4.00 -7.99 8.56
CA THR A 166 3.09 -7.10 9.30
C THR A 166 3.10 -7.36 10.81
N ALA A 167 3.42 -8.59 11.25
CA ALA A 167 3.49 -8.99 12.65
C ALA A 167 4.86 -8.70 13.31
N ASN A 168 5.94 -8.79 12.53
CA ASN A 168 7.30 -8.59 13.00
C ASN A 168 7.54 -7.13 13.42
N LYS A 169 8.49 -6.94 14.37
CA LYS A 169 8.84 -5.62 14.90
C LYS A 169 10.22 -5.19 14.44
N THR A 170 10.35 -3.90 14.14
CA THR A 170 11.64 -3.27 13.89
C THR A 170 11.70 -1.86 14.46
N GLU A 171 12.88 -1.26 14.43
CA GLU A 171 13.03 0.14 14.79
C GLU A 171 12.48 1.04 13.68
N PHE A 172 11.51 1.88 14.05
CA PHE A 172 10.93 2.87 13.13
C PHE A 172 11.46 4.27 13.48
N VAL A 173 11.95 4.96 12.45
CA VAL A 173 12.36 6.36 12.51
C VAL A 173 11.36 7.18 11.69
N GLN A 174 10.62 8.03 12.39
CA GLN A 174 9.68 8.95 11.73
C GLN A 174 10.45 10.04 10.98
N LEU A 175 10.12 10.23 9.72
CA LEU A 175 10.64 11.36 8.94
C LEU A 175 9.75 12.57 9.14
N SER A 176 10.35 13.71 9.47
CA SER A 176 9.60 14.96 9.50
C SER A 176 9.21 15.37 8.07
N LEU A 177 8.04 15.99 7.91
CA LEU A 177 7.52 16.51 6.63
C LEU A 177 8.52 17.43 5.89
N ILE A 178 9.49 18.01 6.60
CA ILE A 178 10.54 18.88 6.05
C ILE A 178 11.49 18.09 5.14
N HIS A 179 11.71 16.80 5.38
CA HIS A 179 12.62 15.95 4.58
C HIS A 179 11.96 15.40 3.31
N ILE A 180 10.64 15.46 3.18
CA ILE A 180 9.90 14.96 2.01
C ILE A 180 9.90 16.00 0.86
N SER A 181 10.18 17.26 1.14
CA SER A 181 10.19 18.36 0.16
C SER A 181 11.52 18.52 -0.60
N GLU A 182 12.60 17.87 -0.19
CA GLU A 182 13.82 17.83 -0.98
C GLU A 182 13.77 16.67 -1.99
N PRO A 183 13.89 16.97 -3.30
CA PRO A 183 13.99 15.90 -4.29
C PRO A 183 15.30 15.15 -4.03
N THR A 184 15.21 13.99 -3.38
CA THR A 184 16.33 13.05 -3.33
C THR A 184 16.76 12.83 -4.78
N ARG A 185 17.95 13.29 -5.16
CA ARG A 185 18.55 13.00 -6.47
C ARG A 185 18.66 11.47 -6.56
N LEU A 186 17.65 10.84 -7.14
CA LEU A 186 17.75 9.46 -7.60
C LEU A 186 18.91 9.46 -8.61
N ARG A 187 20.08 9.00 -8.18
CA ARG A 187 21.12 8.59 -9.11
C ARG A 187 20.54 7.41 -9.88
N CYS A 188 20.09 7.67 -11.10
CA CYS A 188 19.87 6.62 -12.08
C CYS A 188 21.23 5.97 -12.35
N ILE A 189 21.36 4.70 -12.00
CA ILE A 189 22.39 3.80 -12.55
C ILE A 189 21.68 2.95 -13.59
#